data_87ff29541974c654e0cbaf605264f7eb
#
_entry.id   87ff29541974c654e0cbaf605264f7eb
#
_cell.length_a   1.000
_cell.length_b   1.000
_cell.length_c   1.000
_cell.angle_alpha   90.00
_cell.angle_beta   90.00
_cell.angle_gamma   90.00
#
_symmetry.space_group_name_H-M   'P 1'
#
loop_
_entity.id
_entity.type
_entity.pdbx_description
1 polymer ?
#
loop_
_entity_poly.entity_id
_entity_poly.type
_entity_poly.pdbx_seq_one_letter_code
_entity_poly.pdbx_strand_id
1 'polypeptide(L)'
;ELFHHARRDRRHDAVGHLERRVVGDDAVAGDPFLQQCAQVLQRAAGQRPVFFMPGNRDFLVGPDFLKQCGVQALSDPTVLVWGEHRTVLTHGDALCLEDAAYQRFRLQARDPAWQAAFLARPLHERQALAQSMREQSKAHNQSVAYFADADPDMTSAWLAAARSTHMVHGHTHQPADHALLGPAQGLRQVLSDWSLGHAPHRAEVLQLLAHGAHTRVSLLPA
;
A
#
# COMPACT_ATOMS: atom_id res chain seq x y z
N GLU A 1 -14.37 13.54 2.06
CA GLU A 1 -14.58 13.60 3.53
C GLU A 1 -13.88 12.48 4.33
N LEU A 2 -13.23 11.50 3.68
CA LEU A 2 -12.63 10.33 4.35
C LEU A 2 -11.40 10.64 5.21
N PHE A 3 -10.81 11.84 5.11
CA PHE A 3 -9.53 12.17 5.77
C PHE A 3 -9.52 13.49 6.55
N HIS A 4 -10.66 14.07 6.84
CA HIS A 4 -10.74 15.40 7.49
C HIS A 4 -10.28 15.46 8.96
N HIS A 5 -10.03 14.34 9.64
CA HIS A 5 -9.70 14.32 11.08
C HIS A 5 -8.21 14.13 11.43
N ALA A 6 -7.33 13.96 10.44
CA ALA A 6 -5.88 13.90 10.68
C ALA A 6 -5.22 15.27 10.94
N ARG A 7 -5.99 16.36 11.01
CA ARG A 7 -5.49 17.75 10.96
C ARG A 7 -4.86 18.31 12.24
N ARG A 8 -4.73 17.56 13.35
CA ARG A 8 -4.33 18.22 14.63
C ARG A 8 -3.25 17.56 15.50
N ASP A 9 -2.60 16.51 15.08
CA ASP A 9 -1.53 15.97 15.91
C ASP A 9 -0.17 16.09 15.20
N ARG A 10 0.77 16.84 15.82
CA ARG A 10 2.14 17.09 15.31
C ARG A 10 3.04 15.83 15.34
N ARG A 11 2.46 14.62 15.32
CA ARG A 11 3.14 13.33 15.39
C ARG A 11 3.04 12.55 14.08
N HIS A 12 3.09 13.24 12.96
CA HIS A 12 2.80 12.68 11.63
C HIS A 12 3.95 11.90 10.97
N ASP A 13 5.08 11.70 11.66
CA ASP A 13 6.08 10.71 11.22
C ASP A 13 5.57 9.26 11.31
N ALA A 14 4.34 9.10 11.77
CA ALA A 14 3.79 7.83 12.17
C ALA A 14 3.50 6.87 11.01
N VAL A 15 2.99 7.34 9.89
CA VAL A 15 2.53 6.44 8.81
C VAL A 15 3.70 5.79 8.05
N GLY A 16 4.78 6.53 7.80
CA GLY A 16 5.98 6.00 7.15
C GLY A 16 6.80 5.01 8.01
N HIS A 17 6.44 4.83 9.28
CA HIS A 17 7.12 3.91 10.20
C HIS A 17 6.32 2.64 10.51
N LEU A 18 5.00 2.61 10.25
CA LEU A 18 4.19 1.40 10.39
C LEU A 18 4.77 0.25 9.56
N GLU A 19 5.11 0.54 8.31
CA GLU A 19 5.70 -0.39 7.34
C GLU A 19 7.01 -1.06 7.83
N ARG A 20 7.70 -0.43 8.78
CA ARG A 20 9.02 -0.91 9.23
C ARG A 20 8.95 -1.79 10.48
N ARG A 21 7.81 -1.86 11.16
CA ARG A 21 7.70 -2.45 12.49
C ARG A 21 6.79 -3.65 12.54
N VAL A 22 5.81 -3.75 11.64
CA VAL A 22 4.87 -4.88 11.65
C VAL A 22 5.52 -6.09 10.98
N VAL A 23 6.00 -6.99 11.81
CA VAL A 23 6.57 -8.31 11.43
C VAL A 23 5.75 -9.44 12.05
N GLY A 24 4.43 -9.23 12.10
CA GLY A 24 3.42 -10.08 12.73
C GLY A 24 2.57 -9.30 13.73
N ASP A 25 1.38 -9.80 14.01
CA ASP A 25 0.40 -9.10 14.87
C ASP A 25 0.89 -8.96 16.33
N ASP A 26 1.68 -9.89 16.81
CA ASP A 26 2.30 -9.89 18.14
C ASP A 26 3.34 -8.76 18.34
N ALA A 27 3.86 -8.19 17.25
CA ALA A 27 4.77 -7.05 17.31
C ALA A 27 4.08 -5.80 17.90
N VAL A 28 2.77 -5.72 17.82
CA VAL A 28 1.98 -4.56 18.28
C VAL A 28 1.99 -4.42 19.80
N ALA A 29 1.92 -5.54 20.52
CA ALA A 29 1.79 -5.55 21.97
C ALA A 29 2.97 -4.88 22.70
N GLY A 30 4.18 -4.98 22.15
CA GLY A 30 5.40 -4.44 22.71
C GLY A 30 5.84 -3.09 22.18
N ASP A 31 5.14 -2.52 21.18
CA ASP A 31 5.52 -1.27 20.53
C ASP A 31 4.46 -0.17 20.74
N PRO A 32 4.73 0.85 21.58
CA PRO A 32 3.78 1.93 21.86
C PRO A 32 3.33 2.70 20.61
N PHE A 33 4.21 2.79 19.59
CA PHE A 33 3.89 3.43 18.34
C PHE A 33 2.87 2.61 17.53
N LEU A 34 3.05 1.31 17.42
CA LEU A 34 2.09 0.42 16.74
C LEU A 34 0.75 0.42 17.46
N GLN A 35 0.74 0.44 18.80
CA GLN A 35 -0.47 0.59 19.59
C GLN A 35 -1.22 1.90 19.30
N GLN A 36 -0.48 3.00 19.14
CA GLN A 36 -1.06 4.30 18.77
C GLN A 36 -1.65 4.26 17.36
N CYS A 37 -0.95 3.63 16.40
CA CYS A 37 -1.47 3.42 15.05
C CYS A 37 -2.77 2.60 15.06
N ALA A 38 -2.81 1.50 15.83
CA ALA A 38 -4.01 0.69 15.99
C ALA A 38 -5.19 1.50 16.53
N GLN A 39 -4.97 2.35 17.54
CA GLN A 39 -6.00 3.24 18.08
C GLN A 39 -6.53 4.25 17.06
N VAL A 40 -5.65 4.80 16.21
CA VAL A 40 -6.05 5.72 15.12
C VAL A 40 -6.93 4.99 14.11
N LEU A 41 -6.52 3.80 13.68
CA LEU A 41 -7.29 2.97 12.75
C LEU A 41 -8.63 2.57 13.36
N GLN A 42 -8.67 2.16 14.64
CA GLN A 42 -9.88 1.78 15.36
C GLN A 42 -10.88 2.93 15.44
N ARG A 43 -10.41 4.15 15.75
CA ARG A 43 -11.27 5.34 15.74
C ARG A 43 -11.84 5.63 14.35
N ALA A 44 -11.03 5.50 13.32
CA ALA A 44 -11.47 5.71 11.93
C ALA A 44 -12.51 4.64 11.53
N ALA A 45 -12.23 3.37 11.82
CA ALA A 45 -13.11 2.24 11.50
C ALA A 45 -14.46 2.29 12.27
N GLY A 46 -14.46 2.88 13.46
CA GLY A 46 -15.69 3.13 14.22
C GLY A 46 -16.60 4.20 13.61
N GLN A 47 -16.10 5.02 12.69
CA GLN A 47 -16.86 6.08 12.02
C GLN A 47 -17.29 5.71 10.59
N ARG A 48 -16.53 4.86 9.91
CA ARG A 48 -16.72 4.47 8.50
C ARG A 48 -15.99 3.18 8.18
N PRO A 49 -16.38 2.43 7.14
CA PRO A 49 -15.61 1.28 6.68
C PRO A 49 -14.18 1.70 6.31
N VAL A 50 -13.19 0.98 6.85
CA VAL A 50 -11.77 1.14 6.52
C VAL A 50 -11.27 -0.18 5.98
N PHE A 51 -10.54 -0.12 4.89
CA PHE A 51 -9.99 -1.28 4.19
C PHE A 51 -8.47 -1.16 4.14
N PHE A 52 -7.80 -2.31 4.18
CA PHE A 52 -6.36 -2.42 4.10
C PHE A 52 -5.97 -3.40 3.00
N MET A 53 -5.12 -2.96 2.09
CA MET A 53 -4.48 -3.79 1.07
C MET A 53 -3.00 -3.89 1.39
N PRO A 54 -2.46 -5.11 1.64
CA PRO A 54 -1.06 -5.27 2.01
C PRO A 54 -0.13 -4.98 0.84
N GLY A 55 0.89 -4.17 1.11
CA GLY A 55 1.99 -3.88 0.20
C GLY A 55 3.19 -4.80 0.39
N ASN A 56 4.32 -4.38 -0.18
CA ASN A 56 5.59 -5.12 -0.12
C ASN A 56 6.33 -4.98 1.21
N ARG A 57 5.84 -4.15 2.12
CA ARG A 57 6.50 -3.85 3.41
C ARG A 57 5.67 -4.22 4.62
N ASP A 58 4.38 -4.48 4.42
CA ASP A 58 3.38 -4.71 5.46
C ASP A 58 2.54 -5.98 5.22
N PHE A 59 3.04 -6.87 4.36
CA PHE A 59 2.38 -8.15 4.02
C PHE A 59 2.29 -9.14 5.19
N LEU A 60 2.96 -8.85 6.31
CA LEU A 60 2.88 -9.61 7.56
C LEU A 60 1.87 -9.02 8.56
N VAL A 61 1.15 -7.97 8.20
CA VAL A 61 -0.04 -7.53 8.94
C VAL A 61 -1.08 -8.63 8.83
N GLY A 62 -1.44 -9.22 9.96
CA GLY A 62 -2.31 -10.38 10.01
C GLY A 62 -3.76 -10.05 10.40
N PRO A 63 -4.60 -11.07 10.46
CA PRO A 63 -6.01 -10.91 10.70
C PRO A 63 -6.34 -10.41 12.12
N ASP A 64 -5.53 -10.71 13.12
CA ASP A 64 -5.80 -10.31 14.49
C ASP A 64 -5.62 -8.80 14.69
N PHE A 65 -4.55 -8.22 14.10
CA PHE A 65 -4.35 -6.78 14.07
C PHE A 65 -5.50 -6.06 13.35
N LEU A 66 -5.87 -6.54 12.16
CA LEU A 66 -6.96 -5.93 11.39
C LEU A 66 -8.28 -6.01 12.14
N LYS A 67 -8.59 -7.16 12.74
CA LYS A 67 -9.80 -7.35 13.58
C LYS A 67 -9.80 -6.42 14.79
N GLN A 68 -8.67 -6.29 15.48
CA GLN A 68 -8.52 -5.37 16.61
C GLN A 68 -8.80 -3.93 16.19
N CYS A 69 -8.36 -3.53 15.00
CA CYS A 69 -8.57 -2.17 14.48
C CYS A 69 -9.96 -1.96 13.85
N GLY A 70 -10.76 -3.02 13.64
CA GLY A 70 -12.02 -2.94 12.89
C GLY A 70 -11.83 -2.68 11.40
N VAL A 71 -10.65 -3.02 10.87
CA VAL A 71 -10.25 -2.81 9.47
C VAL A 71 -10.48 -4.09 8.67
N GLN A 72 -10.96 -3.98 7.45
CA GLN A 72 -11.22 -5.12 6.56
C GLN A 72 -10.06 -5.31 5.58
N ALA A 73 -9.59 -6.56 5.45
CA ALA A 73 -8.55 -6.91 4.47
C ALA A 73 -9.11 -6.87 3.05
N LEU A 74 -8.31 -6.34 2.12
CA LEU A 74 -8.55 -6.46 0.68
C LEU A 74 -7.56 -7.43 0.05
N SER A 75 -8.04 -8.19 -0.91
CA SER A 75 -7.16 -8.93 -1.82
C SER A 75 -6.42 -7.97 -2.76
N ASP A 76 -5.25 -8.37 -3.23
CA ASP A 76 -4.50 -7.64 -4.25
C ASP A 76 -4.39 -8.51 -5.52
N PRO A 77 -5.01 -8.12 -6.64
CA PRO A 77 -5.86 -6.94 -6.85
C PRO A 77 -7.29 -7.09 -6.33
N THR A 78 -8.00 -5.95 -6.16
CA THR A 78 -9.44 -5.88 -5.86
C THR A 78 -10.12 -4.95 -6.84
N VAL A 79 -11.36 -5.29 -7.24
CA VAL A 79 -12.21 -4.39 -8.03
C VAL A 79 -13.16 -3.65 -7.10
N LEU A 80 -12.98 -2.34 -6.99
CA LEU A 80 -13.92 -1.47 -6.30
C LEU A 80 -15.07 -1.12 -7.26
N VAL A 81 -16.30 -1.29 -6.81
CA VAL A 81 -17.52 -0.94 -7.56
C VAL A 81 -18.32 0.07 -6.76
N TRP A 82 -18.63 1.24 -7.37
CA TRP A 82 -19.54 2.21 -6.78
C TRP A 82 -20.44 2.80 -7.89
N GLY A 83 -21.72 2.61 -7.73
CA GLY A 83 -22.67 2.89 -8.81
C GLY A 83 -22.34 2.06 -10.07
N GLU A 84 -22.16 2.72 -11.18
CA GLU A 84 -21.75 2.10 -12.45
C GLU A 84 -20.23 2.08 -12.67
N HIS A 85 -19.47 2.70 -11.77
CA HIS A 85 -18.02 2.83 -11.91
C HIS A 85 -17.31 1.61 -11.34
N ARG A 86 -16.27 1.20 -12.04
CA ARG A 86 -15.38 0.10 -11.65
C ARG A 86 -13.93 0.57 -11.71
N THR A 87 -13.18 0.31 -10.64
CA THR A 87 -11.76 0.65 -10.57
C THR A 87 -10.98 -0.54 -10.01
N VAL A 88 -9.93 -0.94 -10.70
CA VAL A 88 -8.96 -1.91 -10.17
C VAL A 88 -8.10 -1.21 -9.15
N LEU A 89 -8.09 -1.72 -7.92
CA LEU A 89 -7.17 -1.33 -6.87
C LEU A 89 -6.10 -2.39 -6.75
N THR A 90 -4.84 -2.00 -6.71
CA THR A 90 -3.71 -2.92 -6.49
C THR A 90 -2.59 -2.18 -5.77
N HIS A 91 -1.77 -2.91 -5.00
CA HIS A 91 -0.52 -2.33 -4.51
C HIS A 91 0.38 -1.91 -5.68
N GLY A 92 0.43 -2.68 -6.74
CA GLY A 92 1.16 -2.36 -7.98
C GLY A 92 2.46 -3.14 -8.16
N ASP A 93 2.99 -3.74 -7.10
CA ASP A 93 4.25 -4.49 -7.15
C ASP A 93 4.21 -5.71 -8.10
N ALA A 94 3.04 -6.32 -8.27
CA ALA A 94 2.84 -7.42 -9.21
C ALA A 94 3.00 -7.01 -10.68
N LEU A 95 2.83 -5.74 -10.97
CA LEU A 95 2.92 -5.18 -12.32
C LEU A 95 4.34 -4.83 -12.75
N CYS A 96 5.29 -4.71 -11.82
CA CYS A 96 6.67 -4.33 -12.09
C CYS A 96 7.49 -5.55 -12.54
N LEU A 97 7.22 -6.08 -13.74
CA LEU A 97 7.78 -7.34 -14.22
C LEU A 97 9.28 -7.28 -14.52
N GLU A 98 9.81 -6.12 -14.84
CA GLU A 98 11.24 -5.94 -15.17
C GLU A 98 12.15 -6.19 -13.96
N ASP A 99 11.67 -6.00 -12.73
CA ASP A 99 12.42 -6.35 -11.51
C ASP A 99 12.25 -7.85 -11.18
N ALA A 100 12.91 -8.69 -11.94
CA ALA A 100 12.84 -10.14 -11.77
C ALA A 100 13.34 -10.60 -10.39
N ALA A 101 14.26 -9.87 -9.75
CA ALA A 101 14.74 -10.20 -8.41
C ALA A 101 13.64 -9.96 -7.38
N TYR A 102 12.99 -8.81 -7.47
CA TYR A 102 11.86 -8.48 -6.62
C TYR A 102 10.67 -9.44 -6.85
N GLN A 103 10.35 -9.80 -8.09
CA GLN A 103 9.25 -10.73 -8.38
C GLN A 103 9.48 -12.11 -7.73
N ARG A 104 10.71 -12.63 -7.75
CA ARG A 104 11.03 -13.86 -7.01
C ARG A 104 10.83 -13.72 -5.50
N PHE A 105 11.29 -12.62 -4.92
CA PHE A 105 11.05 -12.32 -3.50
C PHE A 105 9.56 -12.19 -3.19
N ARG A 106 8.81 -11.51 -4.04
CA ARG A 106 7.36 -11.35 -3.90
C ARG A 106 6.63 -12.70 -3.85
N LEU A 107 6.94 -13.61 -4.76
CA LEU A 107 6.36 -14.95 -4.75
C LEU A 107 6.64 -15.69 -3.43
N GLN A 108 7.86 -15.63 -2.95
CA GLN A 108 8.24 -16.23 -1.68
C GLN A 108 7.54 -15.57 -0.48
N ALA A 109 7.55 -14.25 -0.42
CA ALA A 109 6.97 -13.47 0.69
C ALA A 109 5.44 -13.59 0.78
N ARG A 110 4.78 -13.90 -0.34
CA ARG A 110 3.33 -14.13 -0.39
C ARG A 110 2.94 -15.60 -0.23
N ASP A 111 3.91 -16.50 -0.13
CA ASP A 111 3.65 -17.91 0.12
C ASP A 111 3.19 -18.13 1.57
N PRO A 112 2.01 -18.75 1.81
CA PRO A 112 1.50 -18.94 3.17
C PRO A 112 2.39 -19.83 4.04
N ALA A 113 3.08 -20.82 3.46
CA ALA A 113 3.96 -21.71 4.22
C ALA A 113 5.22 -20.95 4.66
N TRP A 114 5.77 -20.11 3.79
CA TRP A 114 6.88 -19.23 4.15
C TRP A 114 6.48 -18.23 5.25
N GLN A 115 5.30 -17.61 5.13
CA GLN A 115 4.81 -16.68 6.15
C GLN A 115 4.60 -17.37 7.50
N ALA A 116 4.01 -18.56 7.52
CA ALA A 116 3.83 -19.34 8.73
C ALA A 116 5.17 -19.68 9.39
N ALA A 117 6.15 -20.14 8.61
CA ALA A 117 7.49 -20.46 9.10
C ALA A 117 8.24 -19.21 9.62
N PHE A 118 8.06 -18.07 8.96
CA PHE A 118 8.63 -16.81 9.40
C PHE A 118 8.00 -16.34 10.72
N LEU A 119 6.68 -16.37 10.83
CA LEU A 119 5.92 -15.92 12.01
C LEU A 119 6.12 -16.85 13.23
N ALA A 120 6.49 -18.11 13.01
CA ALA A 120 6.84 -19.03 14.10
C ALA A 120 8.17 -18.69 14.80
N ARG A 121 9.00 -17.80 14.23
CA ARG A 121 10.25 -17.36 14.85
C ARG A 121 10.00 -16.38 15.98
N PRO A 122 10.90 -16.28 16.97
CA PRO A 122 10.87 -15.23 17.98
C PRO A 122 10.83 -13.84 17.36
N LEU A 123 10.11 -12.90 17.99
CA LEU A 123 9.90 -11.53 17.46
C LEU A 123 11.21 -10.81 17.13
N HIS A 124 12.24 -10.93 18.00
CA HIS A 124 13.53 -10.28 17.78
C HIS A 124 14.28 -10.81 16.54
N GLU A 125 14.16 -12.11 16.24
CA GLU A 125 14.73 -12.69 15.01
C GLU A 125 14.01 -12.16 13.76
N ARG A 126 12.68 -12.08 13.81
CA ARG A 126 11.87 -11.54 12.72
C ARG A 126 12.20 -10.08 12.44
N GLN A 127 12.39 -9.29 13.49
CA GLN A 127 12.80 -7.89 13.39
C GLN A 127 14.18 -7.73 12.74
N ALA A 128 15.16 -8.53 13.17
CA ALA A 128 16.50 -8.53 12.60
C ALA A 128 16.51 -8.96 11.11
N LEU A 129 15.77 -10.01 10.75
CA LEU A 129 15.64 -10.45 9.37
C LEU A 129 14.96 -9.40 8.49
N ALA A 130 13.87 -8.81 8.96
CA ALA A 130 13.17 -7.75 8.23
C ALA A 130 14.05 -6.51 8.03
N GLN A 131 14.88 -6.15 9.00
CA GLN A 131 15.85 -5.08 8.86
C GLN A 131 16.91 -5.41 7.80
N SER A 132 17.51 -6.61 7.85
CA SER A 132 18.48 -7.04 6.84
C SER A 132 17.91 -7.03 5.43
N MET A 133 16.69 -7.54 5.23
CA MET A 133 16.00 -7.52 3.93
C MET A 133 15.80 -6.09 3.40
N ARG A 134 15.45 -5.15 4.28
CA ARG A 134 15.27 -3.74 3.90
C ARG A 134 16.60 -3.07 3.50
N GLU A 135 17.67 -3.37 4.22
CA GLU A 135 19.02 -2.87 3.92
C GLU A 135 19.50 -3.38 2.56
N GLN A 136 19.28 -4.68 2.27
CA GLN A 136 19.57 -5.28 0.97
C GLN A 136 18.74 -4.63 -0.16
N SER A 137 17.43 -4.45 0.06
CA SER A 137 16.55 -3.78 -0.92
C SER A 137 16.99 -2.33 -1.16
N LYS A 138 17.38 -1.61 -0.10
CA LYS A 138 17.87 -0.23 -0.23
C LYS A 138 19.17 -0.17 -1.02
N ALA A 139 20.12 -1.07 -0.75
CA ALA A 139 21.38 -1.16 -1.47
C ALA A 139 21.14 -1.51 -2.95
N HIS A 140 20.23 -2.45 -3.23
CA HIS A 140 19.85 -2.79 -4.59
C HIS A 140 19.25 -1.58 -5.31
N ASN A 141 18.27 -0.89 -4.72
CA ASN A 141 17.65 0.28 -5.32
C ASN A 141 18.62 1.44 -5.58
N GLN A 142 19.68 1.57 -4.78
CA GLN A 142 20.73 2.57 -5.02
C GLN A 142 21.67 2.18 -6.17
N SER A 143 21.73 0.92 -6.52
CA SER A 143 22.60 0.39 -7.61
C SER A 143 21.92 0.35 -8.97
N VAL A 144 20.59 0.46 -9.04
CA VAL A 144 19.83 0.45 -10.30
C VAL A 144 19.61 1.86 -10.82
N ALA A 145 19.92 2.07 -12.10
CA ALA A 145 19.74 3.35 -12.78
C ALA A 145 18.28 3.63 -13.17
N TYR A 146 17.43 2.62 -13.11
CA TYR A 146 16.03 2.69 -13.54
C TYR A 146 15.15 1.87 -12.59
N PHE A 147 14.03 2.44 -12.19
CA PHE A 147 13.00 1.73 -11.42
C PHE A 147 11.96 1.14 -12.37
N ALA A 148 11.66 -0.15 -12.21
CA ALA A 148 10.61 -0.80 -12.97
C ALA A 148 9.27 -0.09 -12.75
N ASP A 149 8.59 0.28 -13.84
CA ASP A 149 7.20 0.75 -13.80
C ASP A 149 6.24 -0.43 -14.04
N ALA A 150 4.96 -0.16 -13.94
CA ALA A 150 3.91 -1.14 -14.21
C ALA A 150 3.94 -1.54 -15.69
N ASP A 151 4.00 -2.83 -15.95
CA ASP A 151 3.96 -3.42 -17.29
C ASP A 151 2.64 -3.05 -17.99
N PRO A 152 2.67 -2.46 -19.20
CA PRO A 152 1.48 -1.98 -19.89
C PRO A 152 0.57 -3.11 -20.36
N ASP A 153 1.11 -4.25 -20.77
CA ASP A 153 0.33 -5.37 -21.27
C ASP A 153 -0.40 -6.07 -20.12
N MET A 154 0.28 -6.31 -19.01
CA MET A 154 -0.35 -6.86 -17.81
C MET A 154 -1.39 -5.89 -17.23
N THR A 155 -1.10 -4.59 -17.21
CA THR A 155 -2.06 -3.56 -16.80
C THR A 155 -3.34 -3.63 -17.64
N SER A 156 -3.18 -3.69 -18.95
CA SER A 156 -4.30 -3.79 -19.90
C SER A 156 -5.07 -5.09 -19.71
N ALA A 157 -4.40 -6.22 -19.51
CA ALA A 157 -5.02 -7.51 -19.26
C ALA A 157 -5.85 -7.51 -17.97
N TRP A 158 -5.35 -6.90 -16.89
CA TRP A 158 -6.09 -6.80 -15.63
C TRP A 158 -7.32 -5.90 -15.75
N LEU A 159 -7.20 -4.78 -16.45
CA LEU A 159 -8.34 -3.90 -16.72
C LEU A 159 -9.43 -4.63 -17.53
N ALA A 160 -9.04 -5.34 -18.57
CA ALA A 160 -9.98 -6.12 -19.39
C ALA A 160 -10.70 -7.22 -18.56
N ALA A 161 -9.94 -7.99 -17.77
CA ALA A 161 -10.50 -9.02 -16.89
C ALA A 161 -11.46 -8.45 -15.85
N ALA A 162 -11.15 -7.26 -15.31
CA ALA A 162 -12.00 -6.54 -14.35
C ALA A 162 -13.19 -5.83 -14.99
N ARG A 163 -13.27 -5.77 -16.31
CA ARG A 163 -14.23 -4.91 -17.05
C ARG A 163 -14.18 -3.47 -16.52
N SER A 164 -12.98 -2.94 -16.40
CA SER A 164 -12.69 -1.61 -15.87
C SER A 164 -11.85 -0.83 -16.86
N THR A 165 -12.00 0.48 -16.85
CA THR A 165 -11.14 1.42 -17.57
C THR A 165 -10.23 2.21 -16.62
N HIS A 166 -10.30 1.93 -15.32
CA HIS A 166 -9.53 2.65 -14.31
C HIS A 166 -8.75 1.70 -13.43
N MET A 167 -7.48 2.05 -13.18
CA MET A 167 -6.61 1.38 -12.22
C MET A 167 -5.98 2.41 -11.29
N VAL A 168 -5.96 2.11 -10.00
CA VAL A 168 -5.25 2.88 -8.98
C VAL A 168 -4.23 1.97 -8.31
N HIS A 169 -2.99 2.41 -8.23
CA HIS A 169 -1.94 1.65 -7.56
C HIS A 169 -0.90 2.55 -6.87
N GLY A 170 -0.09 1.96 -6.01
CA GLY A 170 1.05 2.58 -5.33
C GLY A 170 2.38 2.05 -5.84
N HIS A 171 3.25 1.65 -4.92
CA HIS A 171 4.51 0.94 -5.08
C HIS A 171 5.64 1.71 -5.77
N THR A 172 5.42 2.27 -6.95
CA THR A 172 6.48 2.94 -7.75
C THR A 172 6.89 4.29 -7.18
N HIS A 173 6.09 4.88 -6.29
CA HIS A 173 6.31 6.22 -5.70
C HIS A 173 6.48 7.34 -6.74
N GLN A 174 5.86 7.18 -7.92
CA GLN A 174 5.89 8.14 -9.02
C GLN A 174 4.47 8.62 -9.32
N PRO A 175 3.91 9.51 -8.49
CA PRO A 175 2.53 9.94 -8.61
C PRO A 175 2.28 10.60 -9.96
N ALA A 176 1.44 9.98 -10.77
CA ALA A 176 1.07 10.45 -12.10
C ALA A 176 -0.25 9.81 -12.56
N ASP A 177 -0.82 10.39 -13.58
CA ASP A 177 -1.99 9.89 -14.29
C ASP A 177 -1.57 9.51 -15.72
N HIS A 178 -1.62 8.21 -16.03
CA HIS A 178 -1.20 7.66 -17.31
C HIS A 178 -2.42 7.26 -18.13
N ALA A 179 -2.63 7.95 -19.25
CA ALA A 179 -3.60 7.51 -20.24
C ALA A 179 -3.12 6.22 -20.91
N LEU A 180 -3.95 5.19 -20.89
CA LEU A 180 -3.68 3.91 -21.56
C LEU A 180 -4.23 3.97 -22.97
N LEU A 181 -3.34 3.79 -23.95
CA LEU A 181 -3.68 3.77 -25.37
C LEU A 181 -3.89 2.30 -25.79
N GLY A 182 -4.84 2.07 -26.69
CA GLY A 182 -5.10 0.73 -27.23
C GLY A 182 -6.56 0.29 -27.02
N PRO A 183 -6.84 -1.02 -27.18
CA PRO A 183 -8.22 -1.56 -27.11
C PRO A 183 -8.92 -1.32 -25.76
N ALA A 184 -8.16 -1.26 -24.67
CA ALA A 184 -8.63 -0.97 -23.34
C ALA A 184 -8.32 0.49 -22.96
N GLN A 185 -8.84 1.44 -23.76
CA GLN A 185 -8.72 2.87 -23.39
C GLN A 185 -9.06 3.07 -21.92
N GLY A 186 -8.11 3.64 -21.16
CA GLY A 186 -8.28 3.71 -19.72
C GLY A 186 -7.30 4.69 -19.05
N LEU A 187 -7.35 4.72 -17.73
CA LEU A 187 -6.54 5.57 -16.88
C LEU A 187 -5.87 4.74 -15.79
N ARG A 188 -4.55 4.78 -15.73
CA ARG A 188 -3.75 4.24 -14.62
C ARG A 188 -3.26 5.40 -13.76
N GLN A 189 -3.64 5.40 -12.50
CA GLN A 189 -3.28 6.44 -11.55
C GLN A 189 -2.35 5.87 -10.48
N VAL A 190 -1.18 6.49 -10.34
CA VAL A 190 -0.21 6.13 -9.31
C VAL A 190 -0.43 7.02 -8.08
N LEU A 191 -0.61 6.41 -6.91
CA LEU A 191 -0.76 7.12 -5.65
C LEU A 191 0.56 7.80 -5.24
N SER A 192 0.44 8.94 -4.57
CA SER A 192 1.56 9.59 -3.92
C SER A 192 2.01 8.81 -2.69
N ASP A 193 3.31 8.68 -2.50
CA ASP A 193 3.89 8.36 -1.20
C ASP A 193 3.77 9.58 -0.26
N TRP A 194 3.73 9.32 1.04
CA TRP A 194 3.71 10.38 2.03
C TRP A 194 5.13 10.60 2.59
N SER A 195 5.60 11.85 2.55
CA SER A 195 6.89 12.28 3.09
C SER A 195 6.69 13.49 3.99
N LEU A 196 6.66 13.28 5.30
CA LEU A 196 6.44 14.33 6.31
C LEU A 196 7.71 14.67 7.10
N GLY A 197 8.73 13.81 7.04
CA GLY A 197 10.00 13.99 7.75
C GLY A 197 11.02 14.84 6.99
N HIS A 198 10.90 14.98 5.67
CA HIS A 198 11.85 15.70 4.83
C HIS A 198 11.12 16.59 3.82
N ALA A 199 11.65 17.79 3.59
CA ALA A 199 11.12 18.69 2.56
C ALA A 199 11.49 18.20 1.14
N PRO A 200 10.62 18.41 0.13
CA PRO A 200 9.27 18.95 0.27
C PRO A 200 8.32 17.96 0.94
N HIS A 201 7.55 18.44 1.90
CA HIS A 201 6.54 17.61 2.55
C HIS A 201 5.45 17.23 1.56
N ARG A 202 5.00 15.97 1.63
CA ARG A 202 3.98 15.43 0.73
C ARG A 202 3.04 14.52 1.51
N ALA A 203 1.74 14.81 1.42
CA ALA A 203 0.67 13.92 1.87
C ALA A 203 -0.54 14.16 0.97
N GLU A 204 -0.84 13.22 0.11
CA GLU A 204 -1.89 13.33 -0.89
C GLU A 204 -2.75 12.08 -0.87
N VAL A 205 -4.04 12.25 -1.12
CA VAL A 205 -4.99 11.16 -1.30
C VAL A 205 -5.68 11.28 -2.66
N LEU A 206 -6.11 10.15 -3.20
CA LEU A 206 -6.99 10.12 -4.35
C LEU A 206 -8.43 9.97 -3.86
N GLN A 207 -9.26 10.97 -4.13
CA GLN A 207 -10.67 10.96 -3.82
C GLN A 207 -11.47 10.49 -5.04
N LEU A 208 -12.29 9.46 -4.84
CA LEU A 208 -13.22 8.95 -5.85
C LEU A 208 -14.60 9.58 -5.59
N LEU A 209 -15.12 10.31 -6.57
CA LEU A 209 -16.38 11.05 -6.44
C LEU A 209 -17.54 10.22 -6.99
N ALA A 210 -18.73 10.46 -6.45
CA ALA A 210 -19.94 9.67 -6.79
C ALA A 210 -20.27 9.64 -8.29
N HIS A 211 -19.89 10.69 -9.03
CA HIS A 211 -20.07 10.78 -10.47
C HIS A 211 -18.89 10.18 -11.30
N GLY A 212 -18.00 9.44 -10.66
CA GLY A 212 -16.90 8.73 -11.31
C GLY A 212 -15.62 9.53 -11.50
N ALA A 213 -15.58 10.81 -11.15
CA ALA A 213 -14.35 11.59 -11.21
C ALA A 213 -13.37 11.19 -10.09
N HIS A 214 -12.09 11.27 -10.41
CA HIS A 214 -10.99 11.03 -9.47
C HIS A 214 -10.24 12.35 -9.27
N THR A 215 -10.02 12.76 -8.03
CA THR A 215 -9.35 14.02 -7.71
C THR A 215 -8.24 13.79 -6.69
N ARG A 216 -7.06 14.32 -6.97
CA ARG A 216 -5.95 14.35 -6.02
C ARG A 216 -6.15 15.49 -5.04
N VAL A 217 -6.04 15.19 -3.75
CA VAL A 217 -6.26 16.15 -2.67
C VAL A 217 -5.06 16.15 -1.75
N SER A 218 -4.39 17.31 -1.63
CA SER A 218 -3.35 17.50 -0.62
C SER A 218 -3.97 17.57 0.76
N LEU A 219 -3.38 16.86 1.71
CA LEU A 219 -3.74 16.90 3.12
C LEU A 219 -2.90 17.93 3.91
N LEU A 220 -1.89 18.52 3.25
CA LEU A 220 -1.07 19.56 3.84
C LEU A 220 -1.76 20.91 3.70
N PRO A 221 -1.59 21.81 4.68
CA PRO A 221 -2.05 23.19 4.52
C PRO A 221 -1.34 23.84 3.34
N ALA A 222 -2.08 24.71 2.65
CA ALA A 222 -1.53 25.57 1.60
C ALA A 222 -0.53 26.60 2.17
#